data_4e5872397749c86aa24cd4c93d9e8fbe
#
_entry.id   4e5872397749c86aa24cd4c93d9e8fbe
#
_cell.length_a   1.000
_cell.length_b   1.000
_cell.length_c   1.000
_cell.angle_alpha   90.00
_cell.angle_beta   90.00
_cell.angle_gamma   90.00
#
_symmetry.space_group_name_H-M   'P 1'
#
loop_
_entity.id
_entity.type
_entity.pdbx_description
1 polymer ?
#
loop_
_entity_poly.entity_id
_entity_poly.type
_entity_poly.pdbx_seq_one_letter_code
_entity_poly.pdbx_strand_id
1 'polypeptide(L)'
;MFRLDGKVAFITGASYGIGYAIAKGMANAGAKIVFNDINKELVEKGLASYKADGIDAKGYVCDVTDENAVNKTVETIEKEVGVIDILVNNAGIIKRIPMCEMSADDFRKVIDVDLNAPFIVSKAVIPSMIKKGHGKIINICSMMSELGRETVSAYAAAKGGLKMLTRNICSEYGEYNIQCNGIGPGYIATPQTAPLREKQPDGSKHPFDSFI
;
A
#
# COMPACT_ATOMS: atom_id res chain seq x y z
N MET A 1 1.82 14.30 -21.90
CA MET A 1 1.16 13.39 -20.95
C MET A 1 2.26 12.56 -20.29
N PHE A 2 2.24 12.38 -18.98
CA PHE A 2 3.18 11.53 -18.28
C PHE A 2 3.02 10.07 -18.69
N ARG A 3 4.12 9.36 -19.00
CA ARG A 3 4.10 7.99 -19.52
C ARG A 3 4.96 7.06 -18.67
N LEU A 4 4.50 5.81 -18.54
CA LEU A 4 5.15 4.72 -17.81
C LEU A 4 5.38 3.49 -18.72
N ASP A 5 5.51 3.69 -20.02
CA ASP A 5 5.68 2.62 -20.99
C ASP A 5 6.85 1.71 -20.64
N GLY A 6 6.59 0.40 -20.62
CA GLY A 6 7.58 -0.61 -20.30
C GLY A 6 7.99 -0.71 -18.82
N LYS A 7 7.48 0.16 -17.94
CA LYS A 7 7.75 0.11 -16.50
C LYS A 7 6.92 -0.97 -15.82
N VAL A 8 7.53 -1.71 -14.91
CA VAL A 8 6.85 -2.68 -14.05
C VAL A 8 6.49 -2.00 -12.73
N ALA A 9 5.21 -1.92 -12.43
CA ALA A 9 4.68 -1.37 -11.18
C ALA A 9 4.12 -2.50 -10.30
N PHE A 10 4.69 -2.68 -9.11
CA PHE A 10 4.20 -3.60 -8.09
C PHE A 10 3.46 -2.83 -7.00
N ILE A 11 2.19 -3.15 -6.79
CA ILE A 11 1.32 -2.47 -5.81
C ILE A 11 0.81 -3.48 -4.80
N THR A 12 1.12 -3.30 -3.51
CA THR A 12 0.66 -4.23 -2.47
C THR A 12 -0.78 -3.93 -2.06
N GLY A 13 -1.58 -5.01 -1.80
CA GLY A 13 -2.97 -4.89 -1.36
C GLY A 13 -3.85 -4.17 -2.39
N ALA A 14 -3.70 -4.49 -3.68
CA ALA A 14 -4.34 -3.72 -4.75
C ALA A 14 -5.48 -4.45 -5.46
N SER A 15 -6.13 -5.41 -4.80
CA SER A 15 -7.34 -6.05 -5.34
C SER A 15 -8.53 -5.10 -5.37
N TYR A 16 -8.54 -4.04 -4.58
CA TYR A 16 -9.60 -3.02 -4.49
C TYR A 16 -9.10 -1.72 -3.86
N GLY A 17 -9.97 -0.72 -3.75
CA GLY A 17 -9.70 0.51 -3.01
C GLY A 17 -8.63 1.40 -3.64
N ILE A 18 -7.81 2.04 -2.79
CA ILE A 18 -6.77 2.99 -3.22
C ILE A 18 -5.73 2.30 -4.10
N GLY A 19 -5.25 1.11 -3.70
CA GLY A 19 -4.26 0.36 -4.47
C GLY A 19 -4.74 0.03 -5.88
N TYR A 20 -5.98 -0.42 -6.02
CA TYR A 20 -6.60 -0.67 -7.31
C TYR A 20 -6.68 0.61 -8.18
N ALA A 21 -7.11 1.72 -7.59
CA ALA A 21 -7.20 3.00 -8.31
C ALA A 21 -5.83 3.50 -8.79
N ILE A 22 -4.78 3.35 -7.95
CA ILE A 22 -3.40 3.68 -8.31
C ILE A 22 -2.93 2.80 -9.46
N ALA A 23 -3.12 1.48 -9.36
CA ALA A 23 -2.75 0.53 -10.40
C ALA A 23 -3.43 0.83 -11.72
N LYS A 24 -4.73 1.13 -11.71
CA LYS A 24 -5.50 1.56 -12.89
C LYS A 24 -4.93 2.84 -13.51
N GLY A 25 -4.59 3.84 -12.69
CA GLY A 25 -3.95 5.07 -13.16
C GLY A 25 -2.59 4.81 -13.80
N MET A 26 -1.77 3.94 -13.22
CA MET A 26 -0.46 3.55 -13.76
C MET A 26 -0.59 2.73 -15.05
N ALA A 27 -1.57 1.81 -15.13
CA ALA A 27 -1.86 1.06 -16.35
C ALA A 27 -2.24 1.99 -17.52
N ASN A 28 -3.10 2.98 -17.26
CA ASN A 28 -3.49 3.99 -18.24
C ASN A 28 -2.29 4.85 -18.71
N ALA A 29 -1.25 4.96 -17.89
CA ALA A 29 0.00 5.60 -18.25
C ALA A 29 0.98 4.66 -19.00
N GLY A 30 0.65 3.37 -19.16
CA GLY A 30 1.44 2.39 -19.91
C GLY A 30 2.26 1.42 -19.07
N ALA A 31 2.12 1.42 -17.74
CA ALA A 31 2.83 0.49 -16.87
C ALA A 31 2.26 -0.93 -16.98
N LYS A 32 3.14 -1.94 -16.85
CA LYS A 32 2.76 -3.32 -16.57
C LYS A 32 2.40 -3.44 -15.09
N ILE A 33 1.18 -3.88 -14.79
CA ILE A 33 0.67 -3.96 -13.44
C ILE A 33 0.89 -5.33 -12.84
N VAL A 34 1.49 -5.31 -11.66
CA VAL A 34 1.62 -6.46 -10.76
C VAL A 34 1.06 -6.08 -9.41
N PHE A 35 0.29 -6.96 -8.81
CA PHE A 35 -0.25 -6.71 -7.46
C PHE A 35 -0.26 -7.99 -6.62
N ASN A 36 -0.36 -7.84 -5.33
CA ASN A 36 -0.66 -8.94 -4.42
C ASN A 36 -1.84 -8.61 -3.52
N ASP A 37 -2.37 -9.66 -2.94
CA ASP A 37 -3.26 -9.58 -1.79
C ASP A 37 -3.05 -10.81 -0.88
N ILE A 38 -3.63 -10.77 0.32
CA ILE A 38 -3.34 -11.76 1.37
C ILE A 38 -3.90 -13.16 1.07
N ASN A 39 -4.92 -13.28 0.23
CA ASN A 39 -5.55 -14.55 -0.09
C ASN A 39 -5.98 -14.66 -1.55
N LYS A 40 -6.25 -15.88 -1.97
CA LYS A 40 -6.62 -16.21 -3.35
C LYS A 40 -7.91 -15.53 -3.79
N GLU A 41 -8.92 -15.47 -2.93
CA GLU A 41 -10.22 -14.88 -3.27
C GLU A 41 -10.09 -13.40 -3.64
N LEU A 42 -9.33 -12.64 -2.84
CA LEU A 42 -9.07 -11.22 -3.12
C LEU A 42 -8.27 -11.04 -4.42
N VAL A 43 -7.27 -11.88 -4.66
CA VAL A 43 -6.48 -11.82 -5.90
C VAL A 43 -7.36 -12.12 -7.12
N GLU A 44 -8.18 -13.16 -7.09
CA GLU A 44 -9.10 -13.50 -8.19
C GLU A 44 -10.13 -12.39 -8.44
N LYS A 45 -10.68 -11.81 -7.38
CA LYS A 45 -11.57 -10.64 -7.46
C LYS A 45 -10.88 -9.44 -8.10
N GLY A 46 -9.65 -9.16 -7.69
CA GLY A 46 -8.83 -8.09 -8.27
C GLY A 46 -8.59 -8.32 -9.77
N LEU A 47 -8.13 -9.52 -10.15
CA LEU A 47 -7.90 -9.89 -11.54
C LEU A 47 -9.16 -9.73 -12.41
N ALA A 48 -10.32 -10.14 -11.88
CA ALA A 48 -11.60 -9.95 -12.58
C ALA A 48 -11.91 -8.45 -12.79
N SER A 49 -11.65 -7.61 -11.79
CA SER A 49 -11.86 -6.16 -11.89
C SER A 49 -10.91 -5.51 -12.89
N TYR A 50 -9.61 -5.86 -12.86
CA TYR A 50 -8.64 -5.36 -13.85
C TYR A 50 -9.02 -5.77 -15.28
N LYS A 51 -9.41 -7.03 -15.47
CA LYS A 51 -9.87 -7.53 -16.78
C LYS A 51 -11.11 -6.78 -17.28
N ALA A 52 -12.08 -6.49 -16.41
CA ALA A 52 -13.27 -5.71 -16.75
C ALA A 52 -12.93 -4.28 -17.20
N ASP A 53 -11.85 -3.70 -16.65
CA ASP A 53 -11.32 -2.39 -17.06
C ASP A 53 -10.37 -2.47 -18.27
N GLY A 54 -10.18 -3.65 -18.88
CA GLY A 54 -9.28 -3.85 -20.03
C GLY A 54 -7.79 -3.80 -19.66
N ILE A 55 -7.45 -4.01 -18.39
CA ILE A 55 -6.08 -3.98 -17.88
C ILE A 55 -5.55 -5.42 -17.75
N ASP A 56 -4.42 -5.70 -18.39
CA ASP A 56 -3.67 -6.94 -18.20
C ASP A 56 -2.78 -6.79 -16.95
N ALA A 57 -3.22 -7.39 -15.84
CA ALA A 57 -2.51 -7.37 -14.57
C ALA A 57 -2.17 -8.80 -14.11
N LYS A 58 -1.03 -8.93 -13.41
CA LYS A 58 -0.67 -10.18 -12.72
C LYS A 58 -0.88 -10.03 -11.22
N GLY A 59 -1.57 -11.01 -10.63
CA GLY A 59 -1.88 -11.05 -9.20
C GLY A 59 -1.20 -12.22 -8.49
N TYR A 60 -0.64 -11.97 -7.30
CA TYR A 60 0.03 -12.96 -6.46
C TYR A 60 -0.57 -13.01 -5.06
N VAL A 61 -0.72 -14.21 -4.53
CA VAL A 61 -1.10 -14.38 -3.11
C VAL A 61 0.17 -14.24 -2.27
N CYS A 62 0.22 -13.25 -1.40
CA CYS A 62 1.37 -13.00 -0.53
C CYS A 62 0.93 -12.24 0.72
N ASP A 63 1.25 -12.78 1.90
CA ASP A 63 1.23 -12.00 3.13
C ASP A 63 2.49 -11.13 3.17
N VAL A 64 2.31 -9.83 3.11
CA VAL A 64 3.42 -8.85 3.08
C VAL A 64 4.18 -8.75 4.41
N THR A 65 3.67 -9.37 5.48
CA THR A 65 4.34 -9.47 6.78
C THR A 65 5.30 -10.66 6.87
N ASP A 66 5.19 -11.61 5.95
CA ASP A 66 6.09 -12.78 5.84
C ASP A 66 7.24 -12.47 4.86
N GLU A 67 8.43 -12.23 5.40
CA GLU A 67 9.62 -11.89 4.63
C GLU A 67 9.99 -12.96 3.59
N ASN A 68 9.84 -14.26 3.92
CA ASN A 68 10.14 -15.33 2.99
C ASN A 68 9.14 -15.39 1.82
N ALA A 69 7.86 -15.20 2.12
CA ALA A 69 6.82 -15.10 1.09
C ALA A 69 7.03 -13.89 0.18
N VAL A 70 7.40 -12.75 0.75
CA VAL A 70 7.72 -11.52 -0.02
C VAL A 70 8.92 -11.74 -0.93
N ASN A 71 10.03 -12.26 -0.43
CA ASN A 71 11.23 -12.52 -1.23
C ASN A 71 10.91 -13.44 -2.42
N LYS A 72 10.23 -14.57 -2.17
CA LYS A 72 9.80 -15.49 -3.22
C LYS A 72 8.87 -14.83 -4.24
N THR A 73 7.96 -13.98 -3.79
CA THR A 73 7.03 -13.27 -4.67
C THR A 73 7.78 -12.28 -5.56
N VAL A 74 8.71 -11.49 -5.00
CA VAL A 74 9.53 -10.54 -5.77
C VAL A 74 10.38 -11.27 -6.80
N GLU A 75 11.06 -12.36 -6.43
CA GLU A 75 11.82 -13.20 -7.37
C GLU A 75 10.94 -13.72 -8.51
N THR A 76 9.72 -14.17 -8.21
CA THR A 76 8.75 -14.65 -9.21
C THR A 76 8.33 -13.53 -10.15
N ILE A 77 8.01 -12.35 -9.62
CA ILE A 77 7.65 -11.17 -10.41
C ILE A 77 8.79 -10.80 -11.37
N GLU A 78 10.02 -10.72 -10.85
CA GLU A 78 11.17 -10.34 -11.66
C GLU A 78 11.47 -11.33 -12.78
N LYS A 79 11.26 -12.63 -12.54
CA LYS A 79 11.42 -13.69 -13.53
C LYS A 79 10.33 -13.66 -14.60
N GLU A 80 9.07 -13.44 -14.21
CA GLU A 80 7.92 -13.58 -15.11
C GLU A 80 7.53 -12.29 -15.84
N VAL A 81 7.79 -11.12 -15.23
CA VAL A 81 7.34 -9.83 -15.73
C VAL A 81 8.51 -8.89 -16.04
N GLY A 82 9.51 -8.90 -15.16
CA GLY A 82 10.70 -8.06 -15.24
C GLY A 82 10.99 -7.33 -13.92
N VAL A 83 12.16 -6.70 -13.85
CA VAL A 83 12.62 -5.96 -12.68
C VAL A 83 11.63 -4.86 -12.33
N ILE A 84 11.22 -4.80 -11.07
CA ILE A 84 10.27 -3.82 -10.55
C ILE A 84 10.88 -2.41 -10.64
N ASP A 85 10.25 -1.53 -11.41
CA ASP A 85 10.64 -0.13 -11.54
C ASP A 85 9.97 0.75 -10.47
N ILE A 86 8.73 0.39 -10.10
CA ILE A 86 7.89 1.16 -9.19
C ILE A 86 7.30 0.22 -8.17
N LEU A 87 7.57 0.48 -6.88
CA LEU A 87 6.89 -0.17 -5.77
C LEU A 87 5.90 0.81 -5.14
N VAL A 88 4.67 0.36 -4.91
CA VAL A 88 3.69 1.08 -4.09
C VAL A 88 3.34 0.22 -2.88
N ASN A 89 3.81 0.60 -1.72
CA ASN A 89 3.42 0.03 -0.43
C ASN A 89 2.06 0.60 -0.03
N ASN A 90 0.99 -0.10 -0.41
CA ASN A 90 -0.38 0.31 -0.17
C ASN A 90 -1.13 -0.61 0.80
N ALA A 91 -0.73 -1.87 0.93
CA ALA A 91 -1.33 -2.78 1.90
C ALA A 91 -1.36 -2.14 3.30
N GLY A 92 -2.49 -2.20 3.96
CA GLY A 92 -2.66 -1.59 5.28
C GLY A 92 -4.01 -1.92 5.89
N ILE A 93 -4.05 -1.89 7.21
CA ILE A 93 -5.25 -2.12 8.01
C ILE A 93 -5.44 -1.02 9.04
N ILE A 94 -6.65 -0.83 9.48
CA ILE A 94 -6.96 0.08 10.59
C ILE A 94 -7.84 -0.63 11.61
N LYS A 95 -7.49 -0.50 12.89
CA LYS A 95 -8.34 -0.89 14.00
C LYS A 95 -8.70 0.36 14.80
N ARG A 96 -10.01 0.57 14.97
CA ARG A 96 -10.54 1.71 15.71
C ARG A 96 -10.98 1.24 17.08
N ILE A 97 -10.07 1.34 18.04
CA ILE A 97 -10.25 0.87 19.42
C ILE A 97 -9.68 1.95 20.34
N PRO A 98 -10.40 2.37 21.40
CA PRO A 98 -9.85 3.27 22.41
C PRO A 98 -8.53 2.72 22.96
N MET A 99 -7.54 3.58 23.20
CA MET A 99 -6.20 3.15 23.58
C MET A 99 -6.18 2.24 24.82
N CYS A 100 -7.01 2.53 25.81
CA CYS A 100 -7.10 1.72 27.06
C CYS A 100 -7.75 0.34 26.86
N GLU A 101 -8.46 0.14 25.75
CA GLU A 101 -9.15 -1.10 25.40
C GLU A 101 -8.42 -1.92 24.34
N MET A 102 -7.44 -1.30 23.63
CA MET A 102 -6.70 -1.95 22.57
C MET A 102 -5.74 -2.99 23.15
N SER A 103 -5.85 -4.23 22.68
CA SER A 103 -4.91 -5.26 23.06
C SER A 103 -3.52 -5.00 22.45
N ALA A 104 -2.46 -5.46 23.13
CA ALA A 104 -1.11 -5.38 22.58
C ALA A 104 -0.98 -6.12 21.23
N ASP A 105 -1.73 -7.19 21.05
CA ASP A 105 -1.70 -7.98 19.80
C ASP A 105 -2.39 -7.23 18.66
N ASP A 106 -3.50 -6.53 18.94
CA ASP A 106 -4.11 -5.64 17.93
C ASP A 106 -3.19 -4.51 17.52
N PHE A 107 -2.49 -3.92 18.49
CA PHE A 107 -1.49 -2.90 18.22
C PHE A 107 -0.36 -3.46 17.33
N ARG A 108 0.26 -4.59 17.73
CA ARG A 108 1.32 -5.25 16.96
C ARG A 108 0.89 -5.57 15.54
N LYS A 109 -0.32 -6.13 15.38
CA LYS A 109 -0.85 -6.47 14.05
C LYS A 109 -0.93 -5.28 13.11
N VAL A 110 -1.33 -4.10 13.60
CA VAL A 110 -1.36 -2.88 12.79
C VAL A 110 0.06 -2.41 12.46
N ILE A 111 0.99 -2.46 13.43
CA ILE A 111 2.39 -2.12 13.19
C ILE A 111 3.00 -3.07 12.15
N ASP A 112 2.73 -4.37 12.24
CA ASP A 112 3.28 -5.36 11.30
C ASP A 112 2.83 -5.08 9.86
N VAL A 113 1.56 -4.81 9.65
CA VAL A 113 1.04 -4.60 8.30
C VAL A 113 1.36 -3.20 7.76
N ASP A 114 1.25 -2.15 8.59
CA ASP A 114 1.30 -0.77 8.12
C ASP A 114 2.69 -0.12 8.20
N LEU A 115 3.67 -0.79 8.87
CA LEU A 115 5.04 -0.30 9.02
C LEU A 115 6.08 -1.38 8.67
N ASN A 116 6.03 -2.56 9.31
CA ASN A 116 7.02 -3.60 9.09
C ASN A 116 6.94 -4.18 7.66
N ALA A 117 5.74 -4.41 7.14
CA ALA A 117 5.56 -4.91 5.78
C ALA A 117 6.09 -3.95 4.70
N PRO A 118 5.84 -2.64 4.71
CA PRO A 118 6.52 -1.68 3.81
C PRO A 118 8.05 -1.76 3.86
N PHE A 119 8.64 -1.97 5.05
CA PHE A 119 10.08 -2.20 5.19
C PHE A 119 10.49 -3.51 4.50
N ILE A 120 9.80 -4.63 4.77
CA ILE A 120 10.11 -5.95 4.20
C ILE A 120 10.04 -5.91 2.67
N VAL A 121 8.95 -5.37 2.11
CA VAL A 121 8.78 -5.32 0.65
C VAL A 121 9.80 -4.37 0.01
N SER A 122 10.08 -3.22 0.60
CA SER A 122 11.10 -2.30 0.10
C SER A 122 12.48 -2.95 0.11
N LYS A 123 12.85 -3.62 1.21
CA LYS A 123 14.11 -4.38 1.34
C LYS A 123 14.26 -5.43 0.23
N ALA A 124 13.18 -6.10 -0.15
CA ALA A 124 13.21 -7.14 -1.18
C ALA A 124 13.44 -6.58 -2.60
N VAL A 125 12.91 -5.39 -2.92
CA VAL A 125 13.02 -4.82 -4.29
C VAL A 125 14.24 -3.92 -4.49
N ILE A 126 14.75 -3.28 -3.45
CA ILE A 126 15.88 -2.33 -3.53
C ILE A 126 17.13 -2.92 -4.20
N PRO A 127 17.57 -4.16 -3.91
CA PRO A 127 18.77 -4.72 -4.54
C PRO A 127 18.70 -4.75 -6.07
N SER A 128 17.54 -5.08 -6.64
CA SER A 128 17.34 -5.09 -8.09
C SER A 128 17.24 -3.67 -8.66
N MET A 129 16.65 -2.73 -7.94
CA MET A 129 16.64 -1.32 -8.33
C MET A 129 18.06 -0.72 -8.35
N ILE A 130 18.91 -1.07 -7.37
CA ILE A 130 20.34 -0.66 -7.35
C ILE A 130 21.05 -1.19 -8.59
N LYS A 131 20.92 -2.48 -8.90
CA LYS A 131 21.52 -3.10 -10.10
C LYS A 131 21.04 -2.44 -11.38
N LYS A 132 19.79 -1.99 -11.42
CA LYS A 132 19.17 -1.31 -12.57
C LYS A 132 19.58 0.16 -12.66
N GLY A 133 20.09 0.77 -11.59
CA GLY A 133 20.49 2.18 -11.51
C GLY A 133 19.31 3.16 -11.40
N HIS A 134 18.10 2.68 -11.08
CA HIS A 134 16.94 3.50 -10.79
C HIS A 134 15.82 2.73 -10.11
N GLY A 135 14.98 3.42 -9.35
CA GLY A 135 13.76 2.89 -8.75
C GLY A 135 12.86 3.99 -8.19
N LYS A 136 11.59 3.68 -8.05
CA LYS A 136 10.61 4.55 -7.39
C LYS A 136 9.86 3.77 -6.33
N ILE A 137 9.87 4.26 -5.11
CA ILE A 137 9.11 3.68 -4.00
C ILE A 137 8.09 4.73 -3.55
N ILE A 138 6.84 4.32 -3.44
CA ILE A 138 5.74 5.15 -2.97
C ILE A 138 5.11 4.46 -1.77
N ASN A 139 5.13 5.12 -0.63
CA ASN A 139 4.50 4.64 0.59
C ASN A 139 3.15 5.34 0.80
N ILE A 140 2.07 4.58 0.94
CA ILE A 140 0.77 5.15 1.28
C ILE A 140 0.74 5.43 2.78
N CYS A 141 1.14 6.65 3.12
CA CYS A 141 1.07 7.23 4.46
C CYS A 141 -0.38 7.60 4.81
N SER A 142 -0.57 8.60 5.61
CA SER A 142 -1.89 9.11 6.00
C SER A 142 -1.74 10.53 6.53
N MET A 143 -2.84 11.28 6.61
CA MET A 143 -2.88 12.48 7.46
C MET A 143 -2.52 12.14 8.92
N MET A 144 -2.77 10.89 9.36
CA MET A 144 -2.34 10.40 10.69
C MET A 144 -0.83 10.22 10.82
N SER A 145 -0.05 10.43 9.78
CA SER A 145 1.41 10.55 9.88
C SER A 145 1.87 11.86 10.51
N GLU A 146 0.98 12.86 10.58
CA GLU A 146 1.21 14.20 11.13
C GLU A 146 0.28 14.50 12.30
N LEU A 147 -0.93 13.95 12.27
CA LEU A 147 -2.01 14.31 13.19
C LEU A 147 -2.30 13.12 14.11
N GLY A 148 -2.72 13.43 15.35
CA GLY A 148 -3.31 12.45 16.25
C GLY A 148 -4.83 12.46 16.14
N ARG A 149 -5.44 11.30 16.40
CA ARG A 149 -6.88 11.13 16.51
C ARG A 149 -7.20 10.03 17.49
N GLU A 150 -8.33 10.15 18.18
CA GLU A 150 -8.84 9.10 19.06
C GLU A 150 -9.10 7.78 18.32
N THR A 151 -9.00 6.67 19.03
CA THR A 151 -9.26 5.30 18.60
C THR A 151 -8.31 4.70 17.55
N VAL A 152 -7.33 5.44 17.04
CA VAL A 152 -6.42 4.99 15.96
C VAL A 152 -4.93 5.04 16.37
N SER A 153 -4.63 4.83 17.65
CA SER A 153 -3.26 4.95 18.19
C SER A 153 -2.23 4.09 17.44
N ALA A 154 -2.55 2.81 17.21
CA ALA A 154 -1.66 1.90 16.47
C ALA A 154 -1.46 2.36 15.02
N TYR A 155 -2.54 2.76 14.35
CA TYR A 155 -2.48 3.24 12.95
C TYR A 155 -1.66 4.54 12.84
N ALA A 156 -1.89 5.50 13.73
CA ALA A 156 -1.13 6.75 13.74
C ALA A 156 0.37 6.50 14.01
N ALA A 157 0.70 5.62 14.97
CA ALA A 157 2.08 5.21 15.25
C ALA A 157 2.73 4.57 14.01
N ALA A 158 2.04 3.62 13.35
CA ALA A 158 2.53 2.97 12.15
C ALA A 158 2.76 3.97 11.00
N LYS A 159 1.77 4.84 10.72
CA LYS A 159 1.86 5.81 9.63
C LYS A 159 2.87 6.94 9.91
N GLY A 160 3.06 7.33 11.18
CA GLY A 160 4.17 8.18 11.61
C GLY A 160 5.54 7.54 11.37
N GLY A 161 5.69 6.26 11.76
CA GLY A 161 6.87 5.45 11.47
C GLY A 161 7.13 5.30 9.96
N LEU A 162 6.08 5.02 9.17
CA LEU A 162 6.19 4.89 7.72
C LEU A 162 6.66 6.19 7.05
N LYS A 163 6.23 7.36 7.54
CA LYS A 163 6.73 8.65 7.08
C LYS A 163 8.25 8.76 7.30
N MET A 164 8.74 8.35 8.48
CA MET A 164 10.18 8.38 8.77
C MET A 164 10.94 7.33 7.96
N LEU A 165 10.39 6.12 7.81
CA LEU A 165 10.97 5.09 6.93
C LEU A 165 11.11 5.60 5.49
N THR A 166 10.10 6.32 4.97
CA THR A 166 10.14 6.94 3.64
C THR A 166 11.35 7.88 3.48
N ARG A 167 11.58 8.74 4.47
CA ARG A 167 12.73 9.66 4.48
C ARG A 167 14.05 8.91 4.56
N ASN A 168 14.11 7.87 5.38
CA ASN A 168 15.32 7.09 5.57
C ASN A 168 15.70 6.34 4.28
N ILE A 169 14.75 5.69 3.62
CA ILE A 169 14.98 5.02 2.32
C ILE A 169 15.49 6.05 1.29
N CYS A 170 14.89 7.25 1.23
CA CYS A 170 15.34 8.30 0.33
C CYS A 170 16.78 8.74 0.61
N SER A 171 17.13 8.91 1.89
CA SER A 171 18.48 9.32 2.31
C SER A 171 19.53 8.23 2.04
N GLU A 172 19.16 6.96 2.26
CA GLU A 172 20.10 5.83 2.19
C GLU A 172 20.35 5.36 0.74
N TYR A 173 19.33 5.46 -0.12
CA TYR A 173 19.40 4.92 -1.49
C TYR A 173 19.29 5.98 -2.59
N GLY A 174 19.28 7.26 -2.25
CA GLY A 174 19.21 8.37 -3.22
C GLY A 174 20.38 8.38 -4.19
N GLU A 175 21.58 8.01 -3.75
CA GLU A 175 22.77 7.91 -4.61
C GLU A 175 22.64 6.88 -5.75
N TYR A 176 21.79 5.86 -5.57
CA TYR A 176 21.49 4.85 -6.60
C TYR A 176 20.33 5.26 -7.52
N ASN A 177 19.94 6.54 -7.52
CA ASN A 177 18.80 7.06 -8.29
C ASN A 177 17.47 6.37 -7.90
N ILE A 178 17.33 6.02 -6.61
CA ILE A 178 16.09 5.50 -6.03
C ILE A 178 15.41 6.63 -5.26
N GLN A 179 14.21 7.02 -5.69
CA GLN A 179 13.39 8.01 -4.98
C GLN A 179 12.32 7.30 -4.17
N CYS A 180 12.18 7.70 -2.92
CA CYS A 180 11.12 7.23 -2.03
C CYS A 180 10.26 8.41 -1.59
N ASN A 181 8.94 8.33 -1.84
CA ASN A 181 7.99 9.38 -1.49
C ASN A 181 6.80 8.81 -0.74
N GLY A 182 6.23 9.61 0.14
CA GLY A 182 5.01 9.29 0.87
C GLY A 182 3.81 10.09 0.35
N ILE A 183 2.70 9.42 0.17
CA ILE A 183 1.40 10.05 -0.10
C ILE A 183 0.58 9.99 1.18
N GLY A 184 0.10 11.13 1.67
CA GLY A 184 -0.77 11.24 2.85
C GLY A 184 -2.22 11.46 2.46
N PRO A 185 -3.01 10.41 2.13
CA PRO A 185 -4.41 10.59 1.82
C PRO A 185 -5.19 11.14 3.01
N GLY A 186 -6.17 11.98 2.71
CA GLY A 186 -7.26 12.29 3.63
C GLY A 186 -8.32 11.18 3.62
N TYR A 187 -9.58 11.55 3.76
CA TYR A 187 -10.69 10.59 3.68
C TYR A 187 -11.03 10.26 2.23
N ILE A 188 -10.69 9.06 1.81
CA ILE A 188 -11.04 8.55 0.49
C ILE A 188 -12.18 7.54 0.63
N ALA A 189 -13.21 7.65 -0.20
CA ALA A 189 -14.34 6.73 -0.21
C ALA A 189 -13.92 5.33 -0.66
N THR A 190 -13.67 4.44 0.29
CA THR A 190 -13.25 3.05 0.09
C THR A 190 -14.05 2.14 1.02
N PRO A 191 -13.99 0.80 0.87
CA PRO A 191 -14.57 -0.13 1.85
C PRO A 191 -14.04 0.10 3.28
N GLN A 192 -12.77 0.46 3.43
CA GLN A 192 -12.16 0.73 4.74
C GLN A 192 -12.76 1.95 5.46
N THR A 193 -13.25 2.92 4.71
CA THR A 193 -13.91 4.13 5.25
C THR A 193 -15.43 4.04 5.21
N ALA A 194 -16.02 2.96 4.69
CA ALA A 194 -17.46 2.79 4.63
C ALA A 194 -18.16 2.97 5.99
N PRO A 195 -17.65 2.38 7.11
CA PRO A 195 -18.28 2.58 8.43
C PRO A 195 -18.33 4.04 8.89
N LEU A 196 -17.46 4.90 8.37
CA LEU A 196 -17.47 6.34 8.70
C LEU A 196 -18.51 7.13 7.92
N ARG A 197 -19.17 6.52 6.94
CA ARG A 197 -20.20 7.11 6.08
C ARG A 197 -21.59 6.55 6.35
N GLU A 198 -21.69 5.58 7.24
CA GLU A 198 -22.98 5.03 7.67
C GLU A 198 -23.70 6.04 8.55
N LYS A 199 -25.03 6.14 8.35
CA LYS A 199 -25.86 6.98 9.21
C LYS A 199 -25.83 6.46 10.64
N GLN A 200 -25.84 7.37 11.61
CA GLN A 200 -25.97 6.99 13.02
C GLN A 200 -27.35 6.34 13.27
N PRO A 201 -27.51 5.56 14.34
CA PRO A 201 -28.79 4.93 14.68
C PRO A 201 -29.97 5.91 14.81
N ASP A 202 -29.67 7.17 15.15
CA ASP A 202 -30.66 8.26 15.24
C ASP A 202 -30.96 8.93 13.88
N GLY A 203 -30.37 8.41 12.77
CA GLY A 203 -30.54 8.93 11.43
C GLY A 203 -29.66 10.16 11.11
N SER A 204 -28.90 10.67 12.05
CA SER A 204 -27.94 11.76 11.80
C SER A 204 -26.77 11.27 10.93
N LYS A 205 -26.09 12.21 10.29
CA LYS A 205 -24.86 11.90 9.58
C LYS A 205 -23.75 11.57 10.56
N HIS A 206 -22.85 10.68 10.15
CA HIS A 206 -21.65 10.41 10.94
C HIS A 206 -20.85 11.72 11.11
N PRO A 207 -20.25 11.99 12.30
CA PRO A 207 -19.49 13.23 12.53
C PRO A 207 -18.41 13.52 11.48
N PHE A 208 -17.97 12.49 10.73
CA PHE A 208 -16.96 12.60 9.68
C PHE A 208 -17.51 12.88 8.29
N ASP A 209 -18.82 12.89 8.06
CA ASP A 209 -19.42 13.22 6.75
C ASP A 209 -19.11 14.66 6.30
N SER A 210 -18.74 15.54 7.24
CA SER A 210 -18.33 16.92 6.94
C SER A 210 -16.89 17.04 6.44
N PHE A 211 -16.11 15.94 6.44
CA PHE A 211 -14.70 15.93 6.06
C PHE A 211 -14.42 15.11 4.77
N ILE A 212 -15.47 14.61 4.11
CA ILE A 212 -15.35 13.81 2.87
C ILE A 212 -15.90 14.60 1.68
#